data_90d803394a8f0da389ac607660cc0a05
#
_entry.id   90d803394a8f0da389ac607660cc0a05
#
_cell.length_a   1.000
_cell.length_b   1.000
_cell.length_c   1.000
_cell.angle_alpha   90.00
_cell.angle_beta   90.00
_cell.angle_gamma   90.00
#
_symmetry.space_group_name_H-M   'P 1'
#
loop_
_entity.id
_entity.type
_entity.pdbx_description
1 polymer ?
#
loop_
_entity_poly.entity_id
_entity_poly.type
_entity_poly.pdbx_seq_one_letter_code
_entity_poly.pdbx_strand_id
1 'polypeptide(L)'
;LKDAALDVGKGGFPVDLPGSTDYVLDDLGDNFCLLTDTYFYTYNSDGAMIANVQHGMQNPVLCTNSRRALIYDRRGREFQLYSRTGEVFSASVDDTIDFAEISNDERCAVVTKSTKYSNCLYIFNGEGKQIFRWASPAYLIDRVEFSDDDNSICAAVCGSQNGELQYYIMRFDLDNADGSVWQTYAGEHMVFSLEYANDGIFVVTAGGAELLDRDSGEISAQTTFISSVAQIP
;
A
#
# COMPACT_ATOMS: atom_id res chain seq x y z
N LEU A 1 -3.30 -10.10 20.56
CA LEU A 1 -4.20 -9.57 21.59
C LEU A 1 -5.63 -9.80 21.10
N LYS A 2 -6.43 -10.57 21.88
CA LYS A 2 -7.84 -10.76 21.59
C LYS A 2 -8.51 -9.40 21.70
N ASP A 3 -9.13 -8.94 20.61
CA ASP A 3 -10.06 -7.82 20.64
C ASP A 3 -11.16 -8.15 21.64
N ALA A 4 -11.13 -7.50 22.79
CA ALA A 4 -12.18 -7.66 23.78
C ALA A 4 -13.50 -7.22 23.16
N ALA A 5 -14.57 -7.98 23.39
CA ALA A 5 -15.90 -7.55 23.00
C ALA A 5 -16.22 -6.24 23.74
N LEU A 6 -16.17 -5.13 23.00
CA LEU A 6 -16.58 -3.82 23.50
C LEU A 6 -18.11 -3.78 23.51
N ASP A 7 -18.69 -3.40 24.64
CA ASP A 7 -20.10 -3.06 24.73
C ASP A 7 -20.27 -1.68 24.05
N VAL A 8 -20.40 -1.69 22.74
CA VAL A 8 -20.65 -0.50 21.93
C VAL A 8 -22.16 -0.25 22.02
N GLY A 9 -22.54 0.97 22.38
CA GLY A 9 -23.95 1.35 22.48
C GLY A 9 -24.75 1.03 21.20
N LYS A 10 -26.06 1.10 21.26
CA LYS A 10 -26.92 0.86 20.07
C LYS A 10 -26.64 1.92 19.01
N GLY A 11 -26.13 1.47 17.85
CA GLY A 11 -26.04 2.28 16.65
C GLY A 11 -27.39 2.40 15.92
N GLY A 12 -27.36 3.07 14.82
CA GLY A 12 -28.50 3.20 13.88
C GLY A 12 -28.12 4.03 12.68
N PHE A 13 -28.66 3.68 11.53
CA PHE A 13 -28.54 4.51 10.31
C PHE A 13 -29.76 5.43 10.16
N PRO A 14 -29.57 6.66 9.64
CA PRO A 14 -28.31 7.25 9.17
C PRO A 14 -27.37 7.63 10.31
N VAL A 15 -26.05 7.54 10.04
CA VAL A 15 -25.01 8.04 10.96
C VAL A 15 -24.71 9.48 10.60
N ASP A 16 -24.79 10.39 11.58
CA ASP A 16 -24.34 11.76 11.40
C ASP A 16 -22.81 11.79 11.40
N LEU A 17 -22.23 12.15 10.25
CA LEU A 17 -20.79 12.26 10.11
C LEU A 17 -20.28 13.56 10.76
N PRO A 18 -19.11 13.54 11.41
CA PRO A 18 -18.53 14.74 11.97
C PRO A 18 -18.24 15.77 10.87
N GLY A 19 -18.36 17.04 11.22
CA GLY A 19 -18.29 18.18 10.30
C GLY A 19 -16.92 18.37 9.65
N SER A 20 -16.61 17.62 8.62
CA SER A 20 -15.50 17.83 7.69
C SER A 20 -16.06 17.85 6.27
N THR A 21 -15.29 18.40 5.32
CA THR A 21 -15.71 18.44 3.91
C THR A 21 -15.14 17.28 3.10
N ASP A 22 -14.03 16.70 3.57
CA ASP A 22 -13.33 15.61 2.90
C ASP A 22 -13.31 14.36 3.78
N TYR A 23 -13.83 13.26 3.24
CA TYR A 23 -13.92 11.97 3.91
C TYR A 23 -13.33 10.88 3.04
N VAL A 24 -12.61 9.96 3.68
CA VAL A 24 -12.29 8.65 3.11
C VAL A 24 -12.99 7.60 3.95
N LEU A 25 -13.88 6.84 3.34
CA LEU A 25 -14.62 5.74 3.96
C LEU A 25 -14.06 4.44 3.41
N ASP A 26 -13.77 3.49 4.30
CA ASP A 26 -13.28 2.17 3.90
C ASP A 26 -13.79 1.08 4.86
N ASP A 27 -13.71 -0.18 4.43
CA ASP A 27 -14.09 -1.31 5.29
C ASP A 27 -12.94 -1.70 6.23
N LEU A 28 -13.32 -2.26 7.37
CA LEU A 28 -12.41 -2.80 8.38
C LEU A 28 -12.96 -4.15 8.86
N GLY A 29 -13.08 -5.10 7.93
CA GLY A 29 -13.77 -6.37 8.11
C GLY A 29 -15.29 -6.18 8.32
N ASP A 30 -15.83 -6.65 9.45
CA ASP A 30 -17.24 -6.45 9.80
C ASP A 30 -17.57 -5.03 10.27
N ASN A 31 -16.61 -4.12 10.22
CA ASN A 31 -16.72 -2.73 10.65
C ASN A 31 -16.39 -1.82 9.48
N PHE A 32 -16.55 -0.51 9.66
CA PHE A 32 -16.05 0.47 8.72
C PHE A 32 -15.28 1.58 9.44
N CYS A 33 -14.42 2.22 8.71
CA CYS A 33 -13.62 3.34 9.21
C CYS A 33 -13.82 4.58 8.35
N LEU A 34 -13.64 5.73 8.98
CA LEU A 34 -13.77 7.03 8.35
C LEU A 34 -12.54 7.86 8.72
N LEU A 35 -11.79 8.29 7.70
CA LEU A 35 -10.71 9.25 7.85
C LEU A 35 -11.19 10.65 7.43
N THR A 36 -10.94 11.64 8.27
CA THR A 36 -11.12 13.05 7.95
C THR A 36 -9.75 13.74 7.93
N ASP A 37 -9.72 15.04 7.74
CA ASP A 37 -8.51 15.87 7.87
C ASP A 37 -7.90 15.89 9.28
N THR A 38 -8.66 15.54 10.31
CA THR A 38 -8.24 15.67 11.70
C THR A 38 -8.38 14.38 12.51
N TYR A 39 -9.41 13.57 12.23
CA TYR A 39 -9.77 12.42 13.02
C TYR A 39 -9.89 11.14 12.19
N PHE A 40 -9.60 10.03 12.84
CA PHE A 40 -9.92 8.68 12.38
C PHE A 40 -11.03 8.11 13.28
N TYR A 41 -12.09 7.61 12.66
CA TYR A 41 -13.26 7.05 13.34
C TYR A 41 -13.42 5.59 12.92
N THR A 42 -13.89 4.77 13.83
CA THR A 42 -14.34 3.41 13.56
C THR A 42 -15.76 3.19 14.01
N TYR A 43 -16.53 2.46 13.24
CA TYR A 43 -17.93 2.15 13.48
C TYR A 43 -18.16 0.65 13.30
N ASN A 44 -19.11 0.10 14.06
CA ASN A 44 -19.58 -1.25 13.80
C ASN A 44 -20.60 -1.29 12.65
N SER A 45 -20.99 -2.51 12.23
CA SER A 45 -21.99 -2.73 11.17
C SER A 45 -23.35 -2.09 11.44
N ASP A 46 -23.68 -1.79 12.69
CA ASP A 46 -24.94 -1.14 13.07
C ASP A 46 -24.85 0.40 13.08
N GLY A 47 -23.67 0.96 12.74
CA GLY A 47 -23.42 2.40 12.74
C GLY A 47 -23.09 3.00 14.11
N ALA A 48 -22.82 2.16 15.14
CA ALA A 48 -22.35 2.69 16.41
C ALA A 48 -20.84 2.98 16.35
N MET A 49 -20.45 4.18 16.82
CA MET A 49 -19.05 4.58 16.91
C MET A 49 -18.34 3.72 17.95
N ILE A 50 -17.23 3.08 17.53
CA ILE A 50 -16.37 2.29 18.40
C ILE A 50 -15.26 3.17 18.98
N ALA A 51 -14.58 3.94 18.13
CA ALA A 51 -13.50 4.82 18.53
C ALA A 51 -13.43 6.06 17.64
N ASN A 52 -12.84 7.13 18.20
CA ASN A 52 -12.37 8.27 17.46
C ASN A 52 -10.99 8.68 17.99
N VAL A 53 -10.06 8.98 17.10
CA VAL A 53 -8.69 9.33 17.44
C VAL A 53 -8.24 10.50 16.56
N GLN A 54 -7.60 11.49 17.16
CA GLN A 54 -6.96 12.58 16.43
C GLN A 54 -5.59 12.09 15.94
N HIS A 55 -5.38 12.03 14.61
CA HIS A 55 -4.14 11.50 14.03
C HIS A 55 -2.98 12.50 13.95
N GLY A 56 -3.25 13.81 13.96
CA GLY A 56 -2.21 14.86 13.95
C GLY A 56 -1.47 15.06 12.62
N MET A 57 -1.88 14.39 11.53
CA MET A 57 -1.24 14.47 10.22
C MET A 57 -1.78 15.64 9.40
N GLN A 58 -0.94 16.16 8.47
CA GLN A 58 -1.33 17.27 7.59
C GLN A 58 -1.96 16.82 6.28
N ASN A 59 -1.49 15.71 5.72
CA ASN A 59 -2.01 15.12 4.48
C ASN A 59 -2.27 13.62 4.69
N PRO A 60 -3.26 13.26 5.52
CA PRO A 60 -3.51 11.89 5.89
C PRO A 60 -4.03 11.08 4.69
N VAL A 61 -3.50 9.89 4.53
CA VAL A 61 -3.95 8.89 3.54
C VAL A 61 -4.22 7.60 4.26
N LEU A 62 -5.30 6.92 3.87
CA LEU A 62 -5.79 5.68 4.46
C LEU A 62 -5.51 4.50 3.52
N CYS A 63 -4.98 3.43 4.08
CA CYS A 63 -4.94 2.09 3.49
C CYS A 63 -5.47 1.10 4.51
N THR A 64 -6.30 0.16 4.09
CA THR A 64 -6.91 -0.83 4.98
C THR A 64 -6.65 -2.26 4.54
N ASN A 65 -6.71 -3.15 5.48
CA ASN A 65 -6.99 -4.56 5.28
C ASN A 65 -8.20 -4.95 6.14
N SER A 66 -8.61 -6.22 6.12
CA SER A 66 -9.79 -6.68 6.88
C SER A 66 -9.71 -6.48 8.41
N ARG A 67 -8.55 -6.11 8.97
CA ARG A 67 -8.33 -6.02 10.42
C ARG A 67 -7.73 -4.70 10.90
N ARG A 68 -7.04 -3.99 10.03
CA ARG A 68 -6.22 -2.81 10.36
C ARG A 68 -6.41 -1.68 9.37
N ALA A 69 -6.19 -0.47 9.86
CA ALA A 69 -6.09 0.73 9.07
C ALA A 69 -4.69 1.35 9.26
N LEU A 70 -3.97 1.50 8.18
CA LEU A 70 -2.71 2.24 8.11
C LEU A 70 -3.03 3.66 7.67
N ILE A 71 -2.65 4.64 8.48
CA ILE A 71 -2.75 6.06 8.13
C ILE A 71 -1.34 6.62 8.06
N TYR A 72 -1.02 7.30 6.97
CA TYR A 72 0.27 7.95 6.81
C TYR A 72 0.13 9.40 6.35
N ASP A 73 1.06 10.24 6.78
CA ASP A 73 1.13 11.64 6.36
C ASP A 73 1.89 11.74 5.04
N ARG A 74 1.16 11.85 3.93
CA ARG A 74 1.76 11.99 2.59
C ARG A 74 2.56 13.29 2.51
N ARG A 75 3.84 13.21 2.16
CA ARG A 75 4.85 14.28 2.24
C ARG A 75 5.28 14.65 3.65
N GLY A 76 4.72 14.03 4.67
CA GLY A 76 5.23 14.00 6.03
C GLY A 76 6.19 12.83 6.24
N ARG A 77 6.37 12.43 7.51
CA ARG A 77 7.30 11.35 7.90
C ARG A 77 6.67 10.34 8.84
N GLU A 78 5.46 10.59 9.29
CA GLU A 78 4.77 9.82 10.30
C GLU A 78 3.75 8.88 9.66
N PHE A 79 3.57 7.71 10.26
CA PHE A 79 2.51 6.77 9.94
C PHE A 79 2.07 6.03 11.21
N GLN A 80 0.83 5.61 11.22
CA GLN A 80 0.17 5.03 12.38
C GLN A 80 -0.67 3.84 11.95
N LEU A 81 -0.59 2.76 12.71
CA LEU A 81 -1.44 1.58 12.50
C LEU A 81 -2.55 1.57 13.55
N TYR A 82 -3.77 1.36 13.10
CA TYR A 82 -4.96 1.31 13.93
C TYR A 82 -5.65 -0.04 13.85
N SER A 83 -6.19 -0.46 14.98
CA SER A 83 -7.24 -1.46 15.06
C SER A 83 -8.59 -0.76 15.10
N ARG A 84 -9.69 -1.53 15.09
CA ARG A 84 -11.03 -0.98 15.29
C ARG A 84 -11.21 -0.23 16.62
N THR A 85 -10.35 -0.48 17.62
CA THR A 85 -10.49 0.05 19.00
C THR A 85 -9.51 1.19 19.31
N GLY A 86 -8.56 1.47 18.42
CA GLY A 86 -7.58 2.52 18.62
C GLY A 86 -6.21 2.23 17.99
N GLU A 87 -5.26 3.08 18.30
CA GLU A 87 -3.89 2.99 17.80
C GLU A 87 -3.19 1.72 18.29
N VAL A 88 -2.52 1.03 17.37
CA VAL A 88 -1.66 -0.13 17.64
C VAL A 88 -0.22 0.35 17.82
N PHE A 89 0.27 1.15 16.90
CA PHE A 89 1.57 1.83 17.01
C PHE A 89 1.61 3.11 16.17
N SER A 90 2.55 3.98 16.50
CA SER A 90 2.97 5.13 15.72
C SER A 90 4.47 5.04 15.45
N ALA A 91 4.89 5.36 14.22
CA ALA A 91 6.28 5.33 13.81
C ALA A 91 6.60 6.46 12.81
N SER A 92 7.88 6.67 12.56
CA SER A 92 8.34 7.67 11.60
C SER A 92 9.53 7.15 10.79
N VAL A 93 9.75 7.75 9.63
CA VAL A 93 10.87 7.50 8.73
C VAL A 93 11.71 8.77 8.56
N ASP A 94 12.97 8.62 8.12
CA ASP A 94 13.89 9.75 8.00
C ASP A 94 13.53 10.74 6.88
N ASP A 95 13.01 10.20 5.78
CA ASP A 95 12.65 10.97 4.57
C ASP A 95 11.13 11.10 4.43
N THR A 96 10.67 11.94 3.51
CA THR A 96 9.23 12.16 3.31
C THR A 96 8.54 10.96 2.66
N ILE A 97 7.40 10.56 3.20
CA ILE A 97 6.59 9.47 2.67
C ILE A 97 5.95 9.88 1.35
N ASP A 98 6.11 9.05 0.33
CA ASP A 98 5.43 9.17 -0.95
C ASP A 98 4.11 8.42 -0.93
N PHE A 99 4.17 7.15 -0.56
CA PHE A 99 3.00 6.31 -0.30
C PHE A 99 3.34 5.17 0.67
N ALA A 100 2.31 4.50 1.16
CA ALA A 100 2.45 3.32 1.99
C ALA A 100 1.33 2.32 1.69
N GLU A 101 1.59 1.03 1.96
CA GLU A 101 0.66 -0.08 1.78
C GLU A 101 0.68 -1.00 2.99
N ILE A 102 -0.42 -1.71 3.22
CA ILE A 102 -0.56 -2.67 4.32
C ILE A 102 -0.81 -4.07 3.78
N SER A 103 -0.09 -5.06 4.31
CA SER A 103 -0.31 -6.46 3.98
C SER A 103 -1.45 -7.09 4.77
N ASN A 104 -1.81 -8.32 4.40
CA ASN A 104 -2.84 -9.09 5.11
C ASN A 104 -2.43 -9.45 6.55
N ASP A 105 -1.13 -9.61 6.84
CA ASP A 105 -0.58 -9.92 8.17
C ASP A 105 0.00 -8.69 8.90
N GLU A 106 -0.56 -7.51 8.60
CA GLU A 106 -0.28 -6.25 9.31
C GLU A 106 1.15 -5.71 9.12
N ARG A 107 1.89 -6.16 8.08
CA ARG A 107 3.13 -5.53 7.68
C ARG A 107 2.84 -4.24 6.92
N CYS A 108 3.62 -3.20 7.18
CA CYS A 108 3.48 -1.90 6.54
C CYS A 108 4.68 -1.66 5.62
N ALA A 109 4.43 -1.49 4.33
CA ALA A 109 5.41 -1.00 3.37
C ALA A 109 5.31 0.52 3.29
N VAL A 110 6.43 1.21 3.51
CA VAL A 110 6.51 2.67 3.45
C VAL A 110 7.55 3.06 2.41
N VAL A 111 7.13 3.73 1.36
CA VAL A 111 7.99 4.23 0.30
C VAL A 111 8.24 5.72 0.52
N THR A 112 9.50 6.13 0.52
CA THR A 112 9.91 7.51 0.77
C THR A 112 10.68 8.09 -0.40
N LYS A 113 10.57 9.41 -0.57
CA LYS A 113 11.48 10.21 -1.41
C LYS A 113 12.72 10.51 -0.59
N SER A 114 13.88 10.20 -1.13
CA SER A 114 15.15 10.43 -0.44
C SER A 114 15.97 11.51 -1.13
N THR A 115 16.70 12.30 -0.35
CA THR A 115 17.68 13.26 -0.87
C THR A 115 18.99 12.61 -1.32
N LYS A 116 19.26 11.39 -0.86
CA LYS A 116 20.46 10.61 -1.14
C LYS A 116 20.25 9.52 -2.19
N TYR A 117 19.06 8.96 -2.24
CA TYR A 117 18.63 7.90 -3.14
C TYR A 117 17.40 8.36 -3.92
N SER A 118 17.03 7.67 -5.00
CA SER A 118 15.77 7.97 -5.69
C SER A 118 14.57 7.72 -4.79
N ASN A 119 14.49 6.52 -4.21
CA ASN A 119 13.51 6.13 -3.20
C ASN A 119 14.14 5.20 -2.15
N CYS A 120 13.46 5.07 -1.02
CA CYS A 120 13.69 3.98 -0.07
C CYS A 120 12.36 3.25 0.19
N LEU A 121 12.42 1.93 0.23
CA LEU A 121 11.34 1.05 0.68
C LEU A 121 11.69 0.55 2.08
N TYR A 122 10.80 0.78 3.02
CA TYR A 122 10.87 0.26 4.39
C TYR A 122 9.73 -0.70 4.62
N ILE A 123 9.98 -1.81 5.31
CA ILE A 123 8.93 -2.70 5.79
C ILE A 123 8.99 -2.74 7.31
N PHE A 124 7.82 -2.54 7.92
CA PHE A 124 7.62 -2.64 9.36
C PHE A 124 6.68 -3.80 9.65
N ASN A 125 6.90 -4.49 10.77
CA ASN A 125 5.96 -5.51 11.24
C ASN A 125 4.78 -4.89 12.00
N GLY A 126 3.78 -5.69 12.37
CA GLY A 126 2.58 -5.25 13.09
C GLY A 126 2.81 -4.64 14.49
N GLU A 127 4.06 -4.63 14.97
CA GLU A 127 4.48 -3.96 16.20
C GLU A 127 5.24 -2.63 15.95
N GLY A 128 5.36 -2.21 14.69
CA GLY A 128 6.08 -0.98 14.30
C GLY A 128 7.59 -1.13 14.26
N LYS A 129 8.12 -2.36 14.30
CA LYS A 129 9.56 -2.60 14.17
C LYS A 129 9.93 -2.72 12.69
N GLN A 130 10.92 -1.93 12.23
CA GLN A 130 11.49 -2.09 10.90
C GLN A 130 12.16 -3.46 10.76
N ILE A 131 11.74 -4.24 9.76
CA ILE A 131 12.27 -5.58 9.46
C ILE A 131 13.04 -5.64 8.15
N PHE A 132 12.78 -4.70 7.22
CA PHE A 132 13.46 -4.66 5.93
C PHE A 132 13.69 -3.20 5.50
N ARG A 133 14.73 -2.97 4.70
CA ARG A 133 14.98 -1.69 4.03
C ARG A 133 15.74 -1.92 2.73
N TRP A 134 15.21 -1.33 1.65
CA TRP A 134 15.92 -1.21 0.39
C TRP A 134 16.03 0.25 -0.04
N ALA A 135 17.23 0.69 -0.37
CA ALA A 135 17.49 2.04 -0.86
C ALA A 135 17.83 1.97 -2.36
N SER A 136 16.96 2.50 -3.18
CA SER A 136 17.12 2.51 -4.63
C SER A 136 17.98 3.68 -5.11
N PRO A 137 19.16 3.45 -5.66
CA PRO A 137 20.01 4.53 -6.15
C PRO A 137 19.55 5.10 -7.50
N ALA A 138 18.79 4.33 -8.29
CA ALA A 138 18.51 4.65 -9.68
C ALA A 138 17.02 4.55 -10.06
N TYR A 139 16.22 3.86 -9.28
CA TYR A 139 14.82 3.61 -9.61
C TYR A 139 13.89 4.40 -8.70
N LEU A 140 12.82 4.93 -9.28
CA LEU A 140 11.63 5.39 -8.56
C LEU A 140 10.71 4.19 -8.36
N ILE A 141 10.20 4.03 -7.16
CA ILE A 141 9.20 3.00 -6.83
C ILE A 141 7.83 3.60 -7.07
N ASP A 142 7.06 2.98 -7.96
CA ASP A 142 5.73 3.43 -8.33
C ASP A 142 4.63 2.69 -7.57
N ARG A 143 4.81 1.38 -7.35
CA ARG A 143 3.89 0.48 -6.65
C ARG A 143 4.63 -0.57 -5.89
N VAL A 144 3.98 -1.08 -4.87
CA VAL A 144 4.40 -2.29 -4.16
C VAL A 144 3.19 -3.18 -3.91
N GLU A 145 3.43 -4.48 -3.85
CA GLU A 145 2.42 -5.49 -3.55
C GLU A 145 3.04 -6.60 -2.71
N PHE A 146 2.42 -6.92 -1.59
CA PHE A 146 2.84 -8.04 -0.76
C PHE A 146 2.36 -9.38 -1.33
N SER A 147 3.15 -10.42 -1.16
CA SER A 147 2.69 -11.78 -1.42
C SER A 147 1.61 -12.21 -0.42
N ASP A 148 0.79 -13.20 -0.80
CA ASP A 148 -0.30 -13.71 0.05
C ASP A 148 0.19 -14.24 1.42
N ASP A 149 1.43 -14.73 1.47
CA ASP A 149 2.08 -15.24 2.69
C ASP A 149 2.92 -14.19 3.42
N ASP A 150 2.91 -12.94 2.93
CA ASP A 150 3.66 -11.78 3.42
C ASP A 150 5.19 -11.97 3.53
N ASN A 151 5.76 -13.04 2.97
CA ASN A 151 7.21 -13.31 3.05
C ASN A 151 8.00 -12.59 1.95
N SER A 152 7.33 -12.07 0.94
CA SER A 152 7.95 -11.30 -0.13
C SER A 152 7.11 -10.10 -0.53
N ILE A 153 7.74 -9.16 -1.23
CA ILE A 153 7.10 -7.98 -1.79
C ILE A 153 7.60 -7.77 -3.21
N CYS A 154 6.69 -7.46 -4.11
CA CYS A 154 7.03 -6.98 -5.44
C CYS A 154 6.94 -5.46 -5.49
N ALA A 155 7.83 -4.85 -6.27
CA ALA A 155 7.81 -3.43 -6.58
C ALA A 155 7.83 -3.21 -8.09
N ALA A 156 6.92 -2.40 -8.59
CA ALA A 156 7.06 -1.81 -9.91
C ALA A 156 7.93 -0.57 -9.78
N VAL A 157 9.02 -0.56 -10.52
CA VAL A 157 10.00 0.52 -10.45
C VAL A 157 10.25 1.13 -11.84
N CYS A 158 10.57 2.42 -11.86
CA CYS A 158 10.86 3.17 -13.07
C CYS A 158 12.27 3.72 -13.00
N GLY A 159 13.04 3.54 -14.07
CA GLY A 159 14.38 4.10 -14.24
C GLY A 159 14.55 4.75 -15.60
N SER A 160 15.68 5.40 -15.82
CA SER A 160 16.05 5.96 -17.12
C SER A 160 17.26 5.20 -17.68
N GLN A 161 17.13 4.73 -18.91
CA GLN A 161 18.25 4.14 -19.66
C GLN A 161 18.32 4.83 -21.04
N ASN A 162 19.50 5.40 -21.37
CA ASN A 162 19.73 6.14 -22.61
C ASN A 162 18.75 7.31 -22.84
N GLY A 163 18.19 7.90 -21.77
CA GLY A 163 17.21 9.00 -21.84
C GLY A 163 15.76 8.57 -22.00
N GLU A 164 15.47 7.28 -22.05
CA GLU A 164 14.13 6.69 -22.09
C GLU A 164 13.74 6.11 -20.75
N LEU A 165 12.45 6.27 -20.39
CA LEU A 165 11.91 5.65 -19.18
C LEU A 165 11.68 4.16 -19.44
N GLN A 166 12.10 3.36 -18.48
CA GLN A 166 11.92 1.91 -18.50
C GLN A 166 11.37 1.43 -17.17
N TYR A 167 10.44 0.51 -17.23
CA TYR A 167 9.79 -0.06 -16.06
C TYR A 167 10.26 -1.49 -15.84
N TYR A 168 10.38 -1.85 -14.56
CA TYR A 168 10.79 -3.18 -14.14
C TYR A 168 9.91 -3.62 -12.98
N ILE A 169 9.72 -4.92 -12.88
CA ILE A 169 9.18 -5.55 -11.67
C ILE A 169 10.34 -6.19 -10.92
N MET A 170 10.45 -5.89 -9.65
CA MET A 170 11.47 -6.42 -8.76
C MET A 170 10.78 -7.16 -7.60
N ARG A 171 11.24 -8.37 -7.28
CA ARG A 171 10.78 -9.10 -6.12
C ARG A 171 11.85 -9.10 -5.03
N PHE A 172 11.44 -8.86 -3.82
CA PHE A 172 12.28 -8.90 -2.61
C PHE A 172 11.75 -9.97 -1.67
N ASP A 173 12.68 -10.73 -1.10
CA ASP A 173 12.42 -11.65 -0.01
C ASP A 173 12.65 -10.90 1.31
N LEU A 174 11.64 -10.82 2.17
CA LEU A 174 11.70 -10.02 3.38
C LEU A 174 12.55 -10.65 4.51
N ASP A 175 12.85 -11.94 4.40
CA ASP A 175 13.76 -12.63 5.29
C ASP A 175 15.23 -12.50 4.85
N ASN A 176 15.48 -11.94 3.65
CA ASN A 176 16.81 -11.76 3.08
C ASN A 176 17.08 -10.30 2.71
N ALA A 177 18.03 -9.68 3.38
CA ALA A 177 18.36 -8.25 3.18
C ALA A 177 19.23 -7.97 1.94
N ASP A 178 19.59 -8.96 1.12
CA ASP A 178 20.61 -8.84 0.07
C ASP A 178 20.13 -8.23 -1.27
N GLY A 179 18.97 -7.56 -1.28
CA GLY A 179 18.41 -6.90 -2.47
C GLY A 179 17.29 -7.70 -3.14
N SER A 180 17.02 -7.43 -4.43
CA SER A 180 15.99 -8.14 -5.17
C SER A 180 16.40 -9.59 -5.47
N VAL A 181 15.43 -10.51 -5.36
CA VAL A 181 15.60 -11.92 -5.77
C VAL A 181 15.72 -12.00 -7.28
N TRP A 182 14.86 -11.26 -8.00
CA TRP A 182 14.90 -11.11 -9.44
C TRP A 182 14.36 -9.74 -9.87
N GLN A 183 14.68 -9.37 -11.11
CA GLN A 183 14.20 -8.18 -11.78
C GLN A 183 13.81 -8.54 -13.21
N THR A 184 12.58 -8.18 -13.61
CA THR A 184 12.06 -8.41 -14.95
C THR A 184 11.72 -7.08 -15.61
N TYR A 185 12.09 -6.93 -16.88
CA TYR A 185 11.73 -5.75 -17.67
C TYR A 185 10.25 -5.80 -18.05
N ALA A 186 9.51 -4.78 -17.68
CA ALA A 186 8.07 -4.66 -17.91
C ALA A 186 7.71 -3.70 -19.07
N GLY A 187 8.72 -3.21 -19.81
CA GLY A 187 8.51 -2.34 -20.97
C GLY A 187 8.72 -0.85 -20.71
N GLU A 188 8.21 -0.05 -21.64
CA GLU A 188 8.32 1.42 -21.64
C GLU A 188 7.05 2.10 -21.11
N HIS A 189 6.07 1.31 -20.68
CA HIS A 189 4.78 1.79 -20.21
C HIS A 189 4.65 1.69 -18.69
N MET A 190 4.02 2.72 -18.09
CA MET A 190 3.69 2.72 -16.67
C MET A 190 2.90 1.46 -16.29
N VAL A 191 3.21 0.91 -15.13
CA VAL A 191 2.49 -0.20 -14.53
C VAL A 191 1.24 0.34 -13.82
N PHE A 192 0.06 -0.09 -14.26
CA PHE A 192 -1.22 0.32 -13.68
C PHE A 192 -1.69 -0.60 -12.56
N SER A 193 -1.41 -1.89 -12.67
CA SER A 193 -1.74 -2.88 -11.65
C SER A 193 -0.57 -3.84 -11.47
N LEU A 194 -0.37 -4.25 -10.24
CA LEU A 194 0.60 -5.23 -9.80
C LEU A 194 -0.09 -6.04 -8.71
N GLU A 195 -0.31 -7.32 -8.94
CA GLU A 195 -1.08 -8.18 -8.03
C GLU A 195 -0.47 -9.58 -7.96
N TYR A 196 -0.38 -10.14 -6.76
CA TYR A 196 -0.13 -11.56 -6.62
C TYR A 196 -1.38 -12.36 -6.99
N ALA A 197 -1.22 -13.33 -7.86
CA ALA A 197 -2.24 -14.30 -8.25
C ALA A 197 -1.77 -15.71 -7.89
N ASN A 198 -2.71 -16.68 -7.86
CA ASN A 198 -2.38 -18.07 -7.50
C ASN A 198 -1.20 -18.64 -8.28
N ASP A 199 -1.10 -18.30 -9.57
CA ASP A 199 -0.14 -18.87 -10.51
C ASP A 199 1.08 -17.96 -10.79
N GLY A 200 1.14 -16.75 -10.15
CA GLY A 200 2.24 -15.82 -10.44
C GLY A 200 1.97 -14.40 -9.98
N ILE A 201 2.60 -13.44 -10.66
CA ILE A 201 2.43 -12.03 -10.44
C ILE A 201 1.83 -11.41 -11.69
N PHE A 202 0.63 -10.86 -11.55
CA PHE A 202 -0.09 -10.22 -12.63
C PHE A 202 0.30 -8.75 -12.74
N VAL A 203 0.74 -8.34 -13.93
CA VAL A 203 1.20 -6.99 -14.23
C VAL A 203 0.38 -6.42 -15.36
N VAL A 204 -0.22 -5.24 -15.18
CA VAL A 204 -0.96 -4.52 -16.21
C VAL A 204 -0.26 -3.21 -16.51
N THR A 205 0.01 -2.97 -17.79
CA THR A 205 0.57 -1.72 -18.30
C THR A 205 -0.35 -1.10 -19.35
N ALA A 206 -0.02 0.07 -19.86
CA ALA A 206 -0.75 0.65 -21.01
C ALA A 206 -0.59 -0.18 -22.30
N GLY A 207 0.46 -0.98 -22.40
CA GLY A 207 0.76 -1.82 -23.57
C GLY A 207 0.12 -3.21 -23.55
N GLY A 208 -0.26 -3.72 -22.38
CA GLY A 208 -0.77 -5.07 -22.23
C GLY A 208 -0.82 -5.56 -20.80
N ALA A 209 -1.01 -6.86 -20.65
CA ALA A 209 -0.93 -7.54 -19.37
C ALA A 209 0.00 -8.75 -19.46
N GLU A 210 0.72 -9.02 -18.40
CA GLU A 210 1.70 -10.09 -18.27
C GLU A 210 1.45 -10.87 -16.99
N LEU A 211 1.72 -12.17 -17.03
CA LEU A 211 1.80 -13.02 -15.85
C LEU A 211 3.26 -13.45 -15.71
N LEU A 212 3.88 -13.09 -14.63
CA LEU A 212 5.25 -13.47 -14.29
C LEU A 212 5.24 -14.69 -13.37
N ASP A 213 6.14 -15.62 -13.63
CA ASP A 213 6.40 -16.71 -12.69
C ASP A 213 6.92 -16.14 -11.35
N ARG A 214 6.36 -16.60 -10.25
CA ARG A 214 6.61 -16.05 -8.91
C ARG A 214 8.07 -16.21 -8.47
N ASP A 215 8.71 -17.31 -8.83
CA ASP A 215 10.04 -17.66 -8.35
C ASP A 215 11.16 -17.15 -9.25
N SER A 216 10.97 -17.21 -10.56
CA SER A 216 11.98 -16.82 -11.54
C SER A 216 11.81 -15.41 -12.11
N GLY A 217 10.59 -14.85 -12.04
CA GLY A 217 10.23 -13.60 -12.70
C GLY A 217 10.10 -13.72 -14.22
N GLU A 218 10.16 -14.91 -14.79
CA GLU A 218 9.97 -15.11 -16.22
C GLU A 218 8.51 -14.91 -16.65
N ILE A 219 8.30 -14.33 -17.83
CA ILE A 219 6.96 -14.15 -18.38
C ILE A 219 6.39 -15.50 -18.77
N SER A 220 5.36 -15.96 -18.07
CA SER A 220 4.66 -17.23 -18.33
C SER A 220 3.49 -17.07 -19.31
N ALA A 221 2.85 -15.88 -19.33
CA ALA A 221 1.81 -15.52 -20.27
C ALA A 221 1.79 -14.01 -20.50
N GLN A 222 1.37 -13.59 -21.68
CA GLN A 222 1.24 -12.17 -22.01
C GLN A 222 0.12 -11.91 -23.01
N THR A 223 -0.45 -10.72 -22.95
CA THR A 223 -1.38 -10.21 -23.95
C THR A 223 -1.10 -8.74 -24.23
N THR A 224 -1.28 -8.32 -25.48
CA THR A 224 -1.09 -6.94 -25.89
C THR A 224 -2.45 -6.28 -26.10
N PHE A 225 -2.64 -5.07 -25.58
CA PHE A 225 -3.84 -4.30 -25.82
C PHE A 225 -3.77 -3.64 -27.20
N ILE A 226 -4.73 -3.96 -28.05
CA ILE A 226 -4.88 -3.28 -29.34
C ILE A 226 -5.65 -1.99 -29.06
N SER A 227 -4.97 -0.84 -29.08
CA SER A 227 -5.65 0.46 -29.07
C SER A 227 -6.34 0.67 -30.41
N SER A 228 -7.58 0.22 -30.55
CA SER A 228 -8.44 0.74 -31.61
C SER A 228 -8.82 2.16 -31.24
N VAL A 229 -8.03 3.14 -31.61
CA VAL A 229 -8.51 4.52 -31.73
C VAL A 229 -9.51 4.51 -32.89
N ALA A 230 -10.77 4.27 -32.59
CA ALA A 230 -11.84 4.57 -33.52
C ALA A 230 -11.77 6.08 -33.75
N GLN A 231 -11.25 6.51 -34.90
CA GLN A 231 -11.50 7.86 -35.37
C GLN A 231 -13.02 7.98 -35.53
N ILE A 232 -13.62 8.70 -34.60
CA ILE A 232 -15.00 9.13 -34.75
C ILE A 232 -14.98 10.17 -35.88
N PRO A 233 -15.75 9.96 -36.95
CA PRO A 233 -15.79 10.89 -38.08
C PRO A 233 -16.40 12.23 -37.67
#